data_8b193df75322d75cc6b3af8ae71b7cfe
#
_entry.id   8b193df75322d75cc6b3af8ae71b7cfe
#
_cell.length_a   1.000
_cell.length_b   1.000
_cell.length_c   1.000
_cell.angle_alpha   90.00
_cell.angle_beta   90.00
_cell.angle_gamma   90.00
#
_symmetry.space_group_name_H-M   'P 1'
#
loop_
_entity.id
_entity.type
_entity.pdbx_description
1 polymer ?
#
loop_
_entity_poly.entity_id
_entity_poly.type
_entity_poly.pdbx_seq_one_letter_code
_entity_poly.pdbx_strand_id
1 'polypeptide(L)'
;MGNRAVITTKERKIGLYLHWNGGRDTIEPLLKYCELQGYRPPSQDCYGWARMCQVMGNFFGGSLSLGIGNYTTDRQMDPGDNGVYVIEGWRIADHLRTEYDSDWNPIGMRSFEPSEEEDWHKFNEMLHAFDEAMPEGLRLGDFLDAPEIPTSEVRLGDKVWMREYESGYELFEVVGFGAEDAPRGFKGTPFVNRYGHNGDYSWNGNNYIDSDTCRIAPRE
;
A
#
# COMPACT_ATOMS: atom_id res chain seq x y z
N MET A 1 3.58 1.58 28.66
CA MET A 1 2.64 0.72 27.92
C MET A 1 3.00 0.85 26.45
N GLY A 2 3.06 -0.26 25.71
CA GLY A 2 3.31 -0.23 24.26
C GLY A 2 2.00 0.05 23.50
N ASN A 3 2.12 0.31 22.22
CA ASN A 3 1.00 0.34 21.26
C ASN A 3 1.23 -0.83 20.30
N ARG A 4 1.03 -2.06 20.81
CA ARG A 4 1.44 -3.32 20.18
C ARG A 4 0.40 -3.87 19.24
N ALA A 5 0.86 -4.54 18.19
CA ALA A 5 0.03 -5.33 17.30
C ALA A 5 0.84 -6.45 16.64
N VAL A 6 0.12 -7.39 16.04
CA VAL A 6 0.67 -8.37 15.11
C VAL A 6 -0.04 -8.25 13.77
N ILE A 7 0.71 -8.24 12.68
CA ILE A 7 0.17 -8.35 11.33
C ILE A 7 0.44 -9.76 10.82
N THR A 8 -0.57 -10.45 10.31
CA THR A 8 -0.45 -11.79 9.74
C THR A 8 -1.36 -11.96 8.51
N THR A 9 -1.19 -13.06 7.77
CA THR A 9 -2.11 -13.44 6.69
C THR A 9 -3.12 -14.48 7.18
N LYS A 10 -4.11 -14.84 6.35
CA LYS A 10 -5.10 -15.89 6.67
C LYS A 10 -4.45 -17.23 7.03
N GLU A 11 -3.30 -17.54 6.44
CA GLU A 11 -2.57 -18.78 6.72
C GLU A 11 -1.95 -18.81 8.10
N ARG A 12 -1.80 -17.66 8.75
CA ARG A 12 -1.26 -17.51 10.11
C ARG A 12 0.06 -18.26 10.33
N LYS A 13 0.98 -18.15 9.37
CA LYS A 13 2.31 -18.81 9.46
C LYS A 13 3.39 -17.87 9.95
N ILE A 14 3.32 -16.61 9.52
CA ILE A 14 4.26 -15.55 9.84
C ILE A 14 3.48 -14.43 10.48
N GLY A 15 4.08 -13.81 11.51
CA GLY A 15 3.61 -12.58 12.13
C GLY A 15 4.68 -11.52 12.08
N LEU A 16 4.29 -10.30 11.75
CA LEU A 16 5.08 -9.10 11.94
C LEU A 16 4.61 -8.43 13.23
N TYR A 17 5.47 -8.43 14.23
CA TYR A 17 5.20 -7.83 15.54
C TYR A 17 5.63 -6.37 15.57
N LEU A 18 4.76 -5.52 16.04
CA LEU A 18 4.99 -4.10 16.29
C LEU A 18 4.88 -3.84 17.80
N HIS A 19 5.93 -3.28 18.39
CA HIS A 19 5.88 -2.86 19.80
C HIS A 19 5.23 -1.48 19.96
N TRP A 20 5.39 -0.63 18.96
CA TRP A 20 4.81 0.70 18.84
C TRP A 20 4.09 0.85 17.52
N ASN A 21 3.24 1.85 17.40
CA ASN A 21 2.53 2.16 16.16
C ASN A 21 1.70 0.98 15.61
N GLY A 22 1.12 0.17 16.52
CA GLY A 22 0.25 -0.95 16.15
C GLY A 22 -1.21 -0.53 15.99
N GLY A 23 -1.56 0.74 16.11
CA GLY A 23 -2.90 1.25 15.87
C GLY A 23 -3.30 1.14 14.39
N ARG A 24 -4.61 1.12 14.13
CA ARG A 24 -5.15 1.05 12.78
C ARG A 24 -4.76 2.27 11.95
N ASP A 25 -4.63 3.43 12.60
CA ASP A 25 -4.13 4.68 12.05
C ASP A 25 -2.69 4.61 11.50
N THR A 26 -1.94 3.57 11.85
CA THR A 26 -0.63 3.26 11.28
C THR A 26 -0.69 2.08 10.31
N ILE A 27 -1.44 1.02 10.66
CA ILE A 27 -1.47 -0.22 9.87
C ILE A 27 -2.12 -0.01 8.50
N GLU A 28 -3.24 0.71 8.43
CA GLU A 28 -3.89 0.97 7.13
C GLU A 28 -3.03 1.82 6.19
N PRO A 29 -2.44 2.95 6.66
CA PRO A 29 -1.49 3.68 5.82
C PRO A 29 -0.28 2.86 5.39
N LEU A 30 0.27 1.99 6.27
CA LEU A 30 1.36 1.07 5.90
C LEU A 30 0.96 0.17 4.72
N LEU A 31 -0.21 -0.47 4.82
CA LEU A 31 -0.69 -1.36 3.76
C LEU A 31 -0.94 -0.59 2.48
N LYS A 32 -1.56 0.59 2.58
CA LYS A 32 -1.79 1.47 1.43
C LYS A 32 -0.48 1.95 0.81
N TYR A 33 0.51 2.30 1.61
CA TYR A 33 1.83 2.68 1.13
C TYR A 33 2.49 1.55 0.33
N CYS A 34 2.45 0.32 0.85
CA CYS A 34 2.97 -0.86 0.15
C CYS A 34 2.19 -1.15 -1.17
N GLU A 35 0.87 -0.92 -1.19
CA GLU A 35 0.05 -1.02 -2.39
C GLU A 35 0.47 0.02 -3.44
N LEU A 36 0.58 1.29 -3.04
CA LEU A 36 1.01 2.39 -3.91
C LEU A 36 2.42 2.17 -4.45
N GLN A 37 3.33 1.64 -3.65
CA GLN A 37 4.66 1.19 -4.10
C GLN A 37 4.58 0.03 -5.12
N GLY A 38 3.39 -0.55 -5.34
CA GLY A 38 3.17 -1.70 -6.23
C GLY A 38 3.92 -2.95 -5.79
N TYR A 39 4.19 -3.09 -4.49
CA TYR A 39 4.79 -4.30 -3.96
C TYR A 39 3.82 -5.48 -4.03
N ARG A 40 4.34 -6.69 -4.28
CA ARG A 40 3.54 -7.90 -4.16
C ARG A 40 3.18 -8.16 -2.70
N PRO A 41 1.91 -8.44 -2.38
CA PRO A 41 1.51 -8.61 -0.98
C PRO A 41 2.03 -9.91 -0.36
N PRO A 42 2.16 -9.98 0.97
CA PRO A 42 2.64 -11.15 1.70
C PRO A 42 1.88 -12.45 1.42
N SER A 43 0.59 -12.36 1.08
CA SER A 43 -0.25 -13.49 0.71
C SER A 43 0.14 -14.16 -0.61
N GLN A 44 0.99 -13.52 -1.44
CA GLN A 44 1.45 -14.06 -2.71
C GLN A 44 2.85 -14.65 -2.62
N ASP A 45 3.76 -14.00 -1.90
CA ASP A 45 5.15 -14.44 -1.77
C ASP A 45 5.90 -13.81 -0.59
N CYS A 46 7.15 -14.26 -0.38
CA CYS A 46 8.00 -13.78 0.70
C CYS A 46 8.52 -12.34 0.49
N TYR A 47 8.49 -11.81 -0.74
CA TYR A 47 8.93 -10.43 -1.01
C TYR A 47 8.01 -9.41 -0.35
N GLY A 48 6.70 -9.68 -0.29
CA GLY A 48 5.75 -8.83 0.39
C GLY A 48 6.09 -8.64 1.87
N TRP A 49 6.45 -9.72 2.57
CA TRP A 49 6.94 -9.64 3.95
C TRP A 49 8.21 -8.81 4.07
N ALA A 50 9.18 -9.03 3.18
CA ALA A 50 10.43 -8.28 3.18
C ALA A 50 10.19 -6.78 2.94
N ARG A 51 9.30 -6.42 2.02
CA ARG A 51 8.96 -5.02 1.74
C ARG A 51 8.24 -4.35 2.89
N MET A 52 7.27 -5.02 3.51
CA MET A 52 6.60 -4.49 4.69
C MET A 52 7.57 -4.28 5.85
N CYS A 53 8.48 -5.24 6.09
CA CYS A 53 9.55 -5.08 7.08
C CYS A 53 10.49 -3.91 6.75
N GLN A 54 10.82 -3.70 5.46
CA GLN A 54 11.67 -2.61 5.02
C GLN A 54 11.02 -1.25 5.31
N VAL A 55 9.74 -1.08 4.95
CA VAL A 55 9.00 0.17 5.20
C VAL A 55 8.95 0.47 6.69
N MET A 56 8.52 -0.50 7.50
CA MET A 56 8.45 -0.32 8.95
C MET A 56 9.84 -0.15 9.60
N GLY A 57 10.85 -0.86 9.12
CA GLY A 57 12.22 -0.72 9.61
C GLY A 57 12.79 0.67 9.36
N ASN A 58 12.55 1.23 8.18
CA ASN A 58 12.94 2.60 7.87
C ASN A 58 12.17 3.62 8.73
N PHE A 59 10.86 3.43 8.86
CA PHE A 59 9.99 4.30 9.67
C PHE A 59 10.43 4.33 11.14
N PHE A 60 10.78 3.18 11.72
CA PHE A 60 11.29 3.12 13.09
C PHE A 60 12.73 3.63 13.27
N GLY A 61 13.46 3.89 12.19
CA GLY A 61 14.78 4.50 12.22
C GLY A 61 15.83 3.71 13.03
N GLY A 62 15.76 2.38 13.01
CA GLY A 62 16.68 1.51 13.74
C GLY A 62 16.27 1.18 15.17
N SER A 63 15.07 1.58 15.59
CA SER A 63 14.48 1.14 16.87
C SER A 63 14.24 -0.38 16.86
N LEU A 64 14.39 -1.04 18.03
CA LEU A 64 14.12 -2.47 18.22
C LEU A 64 12.61 -2.77 18.39
N SER A 65 11.75 -2.01 17.73
CA SER A 65 10.29 -2.07 17.88
C SER A 65 9.61 -3.01 16.88
N LEU A 66 10.39 -3.67 16.03
CA LEU A 66 9.91 -4.55 14.98
C LEU A 66 10.44 -5.96 15.19
N GLY A 67 9.57 -6.95 15.06
CA GLY A 67 9.93 -8.36 15.09
C GLY A 67 9.19 -9.15 14.00
N ILE A 68 9.83 -10.18 13.47
CA ILE A 68 9.21 -11.11 12.54
C ILE A 68 9.47 -12.54 12.99
N GLY A 69 8.49 -13.41 12.89
CA GLY A 69 8.65 -14.80 13.28
C GLY A 69 7.44 -15.66 12.96
N ASN A 70 7.49 -16.90 13.41
CA ASN A 70 6.36 -17.81 13.29
C ASN A 70 5.16 -17.30 14.08
N TYR A 71 3.98 -17.39 13.49
CA TYR A 71 2.73 -17.01 14.12
C TYR A 71 1.62 -18.01 13.76
N THR A 72 1.73 -19.20 14.33
CA THR A 72 0.74 -20.28 14.15
C THR A 72 -0.21 -20.39 15.34
N THR A 73 0.12 -19.71 16.43
CA THR A 73 -0.73 -19.60 17.63
C THR A 73 -0.60 -18.19 18.23
N ASP A 74 -1.65 -17.70 18.89
CA ASP A 74 -1.70 -16.36 19.50
C ASP A 74 -0.73 -16.21 20.68
N ARG A 75 -0.11 -17.32 21.14
CA ARG A 75 0.88 -17.31 22.23
C ARG A 75 2.31 -17.03 21.78
N GLN A 76 2.57 -17.06 20.47
CA GLN A 76 3.93 -16.86 19.94
C GLN A 76 4.37 -15.41 19.90
N MET A 77 3.41 -14.49 19.81
CA MET A 77 3.63 -13.05 19.86
C MET A 77 2.50 -12.43 20.69
N ASP A 78 2.84 -11.48 21.56
CA ASP A 78 1.83 -10.77 22.32
C ASP A 78 1.27 -9.60 21.49
N PRO A 79 0.03 -9.71 20.98
CA PRO A 79 -0.56 -8.67 20.14
C PRO A 79 -0.94 -7.40 20.93
N GLY A 80 -0.90 -7.46 22.25
CA GLY A 80 -1.11 -6.33 23.14
C GLY A 80 -2.42 -5.57 22.91
N ASP A 81 -2.29 -4.26 22.85
CA ASP A 81 -3.44 -3.35 22.92
C ASP A 81 -4.30 -3.33 21.65
N ASN A 82 -3.66 -3.52 20.49
CA ASN A 82 -4.36 -3.44 19.20
C ASN A 82 -4.71 -4.80 18.60
N GLY A 83 -4.20 -5.90 19.14
CA GLY A 83 -4.56 -7.22 18.67
C GLY A 83 -3.85 -7.63 17.38
N VAL A 84 -4.54 -8.39 16.54
CA VAL A 84 -4.01 -9.04 15.35
C VAL A 84 -4.74 -8.54 14.11
N TYR A 85 -4.00 -7.96 13.18
CA TYR A 85 -4.49 -7.62 11.85
C TYR A 85 -4.23 -8.79 10.89
N VAL A 86 -5.30 -9.40 10.42
CA VAL A 86 -5.25 -10.44 9.39
C VAL A 86 -5.40 -9.75 8.04
N ILE A 87 -4.39 -9.83 7.20
CA ILE A 87 -4.40 -9.15 5.90
C ILE A 87 -4.61 -10.12 4.74
N GLU A 88 -5.25 -9.62 3.70
CA GLU A 88 -5.38 -10.26 2.39
C GLU A 88 -5.09 -9.23 1.30
N GLY A 89 -4.11 -9.53 0.45
CA GLY A 89 -3.54 -8.46 -0.37
C GLY A 89 -2.88 -7.38 0.50
N TRP A 90 -3.17 -6.14 0.21
CA TRP A 90 -2.76 -4.99 1.02
C TRP A 90 -3.96 -4.38 1.77
N ARG A 91 -4.88 -5.22 2.26
CA ARG A 91 -6.07 -4.80 3.00
C ARG A 91 -6.23 -5.61 4.27
N ILE A 92 -6.78 -4.99 5.29
CA ILE A 92 -7.21 -5.68 6.50
C ILE A 92 -8.45 -6.48 6.14
N ALA A 93 -8.33 -7.82 6.23
CA ALA A 93 -9.46 -8.74 6.03
C ALA A 93 -10.18 -9.05 7.34
N ASP A 94 -9.46 -9.01 8.47
CA ASP A 94 -10.02 -9.19 9.80
C ASP A 94 -9.13 -8.51 10.83
N HIS A 95 -9.73 -8.05 11.91
CA HIS A 95 -9.02 -7.46 13.06
C HIS A 95 -9.45 -8.21 14.32
N LEU A 96 -8.53 -8.94 14.93
CA LEU A 96 -8.81 -9.78 16.08
C LEU A 96 -8.29 -9.13 17.36
N ARG A 97 -9.13 -9.03 18.38
CA ARG A 97 -8.72 -8.59 19.72
C ARG A 97 -8.90 -9.68 20.74
N THR A 98 -8.05 -9.70 21.76
CA THR A 98 -8.17 -10.64 22.87
C THR A 98 -9.47 -10.39 23.63
N GLU A 99 -10.23 -11.45 23.84
CA GLU A 99 -11.41 -11.47 24.68
C GLU A 99 -11.04 -11.95 26.08
N TYR A 100 -11.58 -11.32 27.10
CA TYR A 100 -11.30 -11.61 28.51
C TYR A 100 -12.57 -12.02 29.24
N ASP A 101 -12.44 -12.92 30.21
CA ASP A 101 -13.52 -13.23 31.16
C ASP A 101 -13.69 -12.12 32.22
N SER A 102 -14.64 -12.33 33.16
CA SER A 102 -14.89 -11.39 34.26
C SER A 102 -13.68 -11.17 35.19
N ASP A 103 -12.76 -12.12 35.21
CA ASP A 103 -11.56 -12.09 36.06
C ASP A 103 -10.29 -11.64 35.28
N TRP A 104 -10.51 -11.06 34.06
CA TRP A 104 -9.46 -10.61 33.15
C TRP A 104 -8.52 -11.70 32.64
N ASN A 105 -8.96 -12.98 32.62
CA ASN A 105 -8.21 -14.03 31.99
C ASN A 105 -8.53 -14.04 30.47
N PRO A 106 -7.53 -14.19 29.58
CA PRO A 106 -7.77 -14.29 28.16
C PRO A 106 -8.46 -15.62 27.83
N ILE A 107 -9.63 -15.55 27.22
CA ILE A 107 -10.46 -16.70 26.83
C ILE A 107 -10.43 -16.99 25.34
N GLY A 108 -9.90 -16.08 24.52
CA GLY A 108 -9.80 -16.24 23.08
C GLY A 108 -9.52 -14.94 22.35
N MET A 109 -9.74 -14.96 21.05
CA MET A 109 -9.76 -13.78 20.21
C MET A 109 -11.08 -13.70 19.47
N ARG A 110 -11.57 -12.50 19.27
CA ARG A 110 -12.77 -12.21 18.48
C ARG A 110 -12.51 -11.14 17.45
N SER A 111 -13.27 -11.18 16.36
CA SER A 111 -13.28 -10.11 15.37
C SER A 111 -13.78 -8.82 16.02
N PHE A 112 -13.11 -7.75 15.69
CA PHE A 112 -13.37 -6.40 16.15
C PHE A 112 -13.69 -5.52 14.95
N GLU A 113 -14.92 -4.99 14.93
CA GLU A 113 -15.31 -3.97 13.98
C GLU A 113 -14.95 -2.60 14.54
N PRO A 114 -14.19 -1.79 13.80
CA PRO A 114 -13.85 -0.45 14.23
C PRO A 114 -15.12 0.40 14.33
N SER A 115 -15.19 1.25 15.34
CA SER A 115 -16.22 2.28 15.38
C SER A 115 -15.99 3.31 14.28
N GLU A 116 -17.04 3.93 13.76
CA GLU A 116 -16.94 4.99 12.73
C GLU A 116 -16.16 6.22 13.21
N GLU A 117 -15.83 6.30 14.50
CA GLU A 117 -15.05 7.36 15.14
C GLU A 117 -13.53 7.13 15.13
N GLU A 118 -13.00 6.05 14.53
CA GLU A 118 -11.56 5.91 14.36
C GLU A 118 -11.04 7.03 13.43
N ASP A 119 -10.13 7.84 13.98
CA ASP A 119 -9.65 9.13 13.44
C ASP A 119 -8.85 8.95 12.15
N TRP A 120 -9.55 9.02 11.03
CA TRP A 120 -8.97 8.97 9.68
C TRP A 120 -8.15 10.22 9.31
N HIS A 121 -8.16 11.26 10.13
CA HIS A 121 -7.45 12.51 9.85
C HIS A 121 -5.94 12.33 9.75
N LYS A 122 -5.40 11.30 10.41
CA LYS A 122 -3.97 10.99 10.40
C LYS A 122 -3.51 10.10 9.25
N PHE A 123 -4.43 9.60 8.44
CA PHE A 123 -4.09 8.63 7.40
C PHE A 123 -3.06 9.19 6.40
N ASN A 124 -3.32 10.36 5.85
CA ASN A 124 -2.42 11.00 4.89
C ASN A 124 -1.10 11.44 5.54
N GLU A 125 -1.14 11.99 6.76
CA GLU A 125 0.07 12.32 7.50
C GLU A 125 0.97 11.09 7.69
N MET A 126 0.37 9.94 7.98
CA MET A 126 1.13 8.70 8.16
C MET A 126 1.67 8.14 6.84
N LEU A 127 0.94 8.28 5.71
CA LEU A 127 1.47 7.94 4.38
C LEU A 127 2.74 8.74 4.07
N HIS A 128 2.70 10.07 4.30
CA HIS A 128 3.87 10.93 4.12
C HIS A 128 5.00 10.56 5.06
N ALA A 129 4.71 10.23 6.33
CA ALA A 129 5.73 9.80 7.28
C ALA A 129 6.44 8.49 6.85
N PHE A 130 5.72 7.55 6.24
CA PHE A 130 6.34 6.38 5.62
C PHE A 130 7.22 6.75 4.44
N ASP A 131 6.74 7.65 3.57
CA ASP A 131 7.48 8.07 2.39
C ASP A 131 8.77 8.82 2.75
N GLU A 132 8.68 9.76 3.70
CA GLU A 132 9.84 10.49 4.21
C GLU A 132 10.90 9.58 4.85
N ALA A 133 10.46 8.49 5.49
CA ALA A 133 11.37 7.50 6.08
C ALA A 133 12.08 6.63 5.05
N MET A 134 11.59 6.56 3.80
CA MET A 134 12.23 5.78 2.75
C MET A 134 13.46 6.51 2.18
N PRO A 135 14.46 5.76 1.68
CA PRO A 135 15.54 6.33 0.88
C PRO A 135 14.98 7.12 -0.31
N GLU A 136 15.61 8.24 -0.68
CA GLU A 136 15.14 9.17 -1.71
C GLU A 136 14.73 8.47 -3.02
N GLY A 137 15.53 7.54 -3.52
CA GLY A 137 15.23 6.79 -4.76
C GLY A 137 14.11 5.74 -4.63
N LEU A 138 13.49 5.60 -3.45
CA LEU A 138 12.37 4.69 -3.19
C LEU A 138 11.12 5.42 -2.70
N ARG A 139 11.12 6.76 -2.73
CA ARG A 139 9.97 7.58 -2.34
C ARG A 139 8.95 7.67 -3.47
N LEU A 140 7.70 7.82 -3.07
CA LEU A 140 6.61 8.13 -3.98
C LEU A 140 6.57 9.63 -4.33
N GLY A 141 7.03 10.48 -3.40
CA GLY A 141 7.12 11.94 -3.61
C GLY A 141 5.79 12.57 -4.00
N ASP A 142 5.83 13.46 -5.01
CA ASP A 142 4.67 14.22 -5.49
C ASP A 142 3.50 13.33 -5.97
N PHE A 143 3.76 12.05 -6.24
CA PHE A 143 2.70 11.09 -6.56
C PHE A 143 1.66 10.95 -5.42
N LEU A 144 2.08 11.06 -4.16
CA LEU A 144 1.16 10.95 -3.01
C LEU A 144 0.12 12.07 -2.99
N ASP A 145 0.51 13.27 -3.39
CA ASP A 145 -0.35 14.46 -3.39
C ASP A 145 -1.10 14.68 -4.71
N ALA A 146 -0.75 13.88 -5.73
CA ALA A 146 -1.37 14.02 -7.03
C ALA A 146 -2.86 13.66 -6.99
N PRO A 147 -3.75 14.53 -7.53
CA PRO A 147 -5.17 14.26 -7.56
C PRO A 147 -5.48 13.00 -8.36
N GLU A 148 -6.32 12.15 -7.80
CA GLU A 148 -6.85 10.97 -8.46
C GLU A 148 -8.17 11.33 -9.16
N ILE A 149 -8.26 11.02 -10.45
CA ILE A 149 -9.44 11.26 -11.26
C ILE A 149 -9.89 9.99 -11.99
N PRO A 150 -11.17 9.87 -12.36
CA PRO A 150 -11.62 8.84 -13.30
C PRO A 150 -10.84 8.93 -14.59
N THR A 151 -10.39 7.78 -15.13
CA THR A 151 -9.66 7.75 -16.41
C THR A 151 -10.48 8.32 -17.57
N SER A 152 -11.81 8.25 -17.48
CA SER A 152 -12.73 8.88 -18.43
C SER A 152 -12.70 10.41 -18.46
N GLU A 153 -12.13 11.05 -17.43
CA GLU A 153 -11.99 12.52 -17.34
C GLU A 153 -10.62 13.03 -17.81
N VAL A 154 -9.72 12.12 -18.16
CA VAL A 154 -8.39 12.44 -18.70
C VAL A 154 -8.52 13.12 -20.06
N ARG A 155 -7.68 14.12 -20.32
CA ARG A 155 -7.68 14.93 -21.52
C ARG A 155 -6.35 14.81 -22.26
N LEU A 156 -6.36 15.12 -23.53
CA LEU A 156 -5.14 15.26 -24.33
C LEU A 156 -4.25 16.36 -23.71
N GLY A 157 -2.97 16.06 -23.53
CA GLY A 157 -2.00 16.95 -22.90
C GLY A 157 -1.95 16.87 -21.37
N ASP A 158 -2.88 16.17 -20.71
CA ASP A 158 -2.75 15.90 -19.27
C ASP A 158 -1.46 15.10 -19.01
N LYS A 159 -0.80 15.42 -17.89
CA LYS A 159 0.34 14.63 -17.40
C LYS A 159 -0.15 13.66 -16.35
N VAL A 160 0.01 12.36 -16.61
CA VAL A 160 -0.41 11.27 -15.75
C VAL A 160 0.77 10.58 -15.10
N TRP A 161 0.62 10.19 -13.84
CA TRP A 161 1.60 9.40 -13.13
C TRP A 161 1.48 7.93 -13.54
N MET A 162 2.53 7.38 -14.11
CA MET A 162 2.64 5.97 -14.45
C MET A 162 3.86 5.35 -13.80
N ARG A 163 3.73 4.09 -13.41
CA ARG A 163 4.81 3.37 -12.77
C ARG A 163 5.81 2.85 -13.79
N GLU A 164 7.07 3.20 -13.59
CA GLU A 164 8.21 2.63 -14.27
C GLU A 164 8.88 1.55 -13.40
N TYR A 165 9.41 0.51 -14.05
CA TYR A 165 9.92 -0.66 -13.33
C TYR A 165 11.13 -0.32 -12.44
N GLU A 166 12.00 0.58 -12.87
CA GLU A 166 13.27 0.90 -12.20
C GLU A 166 13.22 2.22 -11.41
N SER A 167 12.47 3.21 -11.89
CA SER A 167 12.46 4.58 -11.36
C SER A 167 11.25 4.94 -10.50
N GLY A 168 10.30 4.02 -10.34
CA GLY A 168 9.08 4.30 -9.57
C GLY A 168 8.01 5.00 -10.40
N TYR A 169 7.41 6.07 -9.88
CA TYR A 169 6.38 6.81 -10.60
C TYR A 169 6.99 8.01 -11.34
N GLU A 170 6.63 8.12 -12.62
CA GLU A 170 7.03 9.23 -13.48
C GLU A 170 5.82 9.83 -14.18
N LEU A 171 5.93 11.11 -14.56
CA LEU A 171 4.88 11.81 -15.31
C LEU A 171 5.04 11.60 -16.80
N PHE A 172 3.96 11.19 -17.44
CA PHE A 172 3.86 11.03 -18.89
C PHE A 172 2.71 11.87 -19.45
N GLU A 173 2.92 12.48 -20.59
CA GLU A 173 1.89 13.25 -21.28
C GLU A 173 0.93 12.33 -22.05
N VAL A 174 -0.36 12.56 -21.91
CA VAL A 174 -1.40 11.89 -22.69
C VAL A 174 -1.39 12.46 -24.12
N VAL A 175 -1.01 11.63 -25.06
CA VAL A 175 -0.82 12.02 -26.47
C VAL A 175 -1.94 11.56 -27.40
N GLY A 176 -2.90 10.79 -26.89
CA GLY A 176 -4.04 10.34 -27.70
C GLY A 176 -4.98 9.42 -26.96
N PHE A 177 -5.97 8.96 -27.71
CA PHE A 177 -6.99 8.00 -27.28
C PHE A 177 -7.09 6.88 -28.29
N GLY A 178 -7.34 5.65 -27.84
CA GLY A 178 -7.46 4.48 -28.70
C GLY A 178 -8.50 4.70 -29.82
N ALA A 179 -8.06 4.51 -31.06
CA ALA A 179 -8.91 4.61 -32.25
C ALA A 179 -9.87 3.39 -32.39
N GLU A 180 -10.72 3.40 -33.41
CA GLU A 180 -11.67 2.30 -33.68
C GLU A 180 -10.98 0.93 -33.89
N ASP A 181 -9.76 0.95 -34.41
CA ASP A 181 -8.91 -0.21 -34.69
C ASP A 181 -7.93 -0.53 -33.56
N ALA A 182 -8.01 0.18 -32.41
CA ALA A 182 -7.19 -0.11 -31.24
C ALA A 182 -7.37 -1.56 -30.77
N PRO A 183 -6.35 -2.16 -30.13
CA PRO A 183 -6.47 -3.48 -29.54
C PRO A 183 -7.73 -3.61 -28.69
N ARG A 184 -8.32 -4.80 -28.67
CA ARG A 184 -9.62 -5.06 -28.04
C ARG A 184 -9.65 -4.56 -26.59
N GLY A 185 -10.57 -3.67 -26.28
CA GLY A 185 -10.73 -3.07 -24.95
C GLY A 185 -10.12 -1.67 -24.80
N PHE A 186 -9.31 -1.19 -25.76
CA PHE A 186 -8.63 0.11 -25.65
C PHE A 186 -9.23 1.24 -26.51
N LYS A 187 -10.38 0.99 -27.15
CA LYS A 187 -11.10 2.06 -27.88
C LYS A 187 -11.48 3.18 -26.92
N GLY A 188 -11.08 4.41 -27.22
CA GLY A 188 -11.33 5.58 -26.39
C GLY A 188 -10.48 5.67 -25.12
N THR A 189 -9.64 4.68 -24.85
CA THR A 189 -8.75 4.68 -23.67
C THR A 189 -7.58 5.65 -23.89
N PRO A 190 -7.26 6.55 -22.95
CA PRO A 190 -6.12 7.43 -23.07
C PRO A 190 -4.82 6.62 -23.08
N PHE A 191 -3.82 7.13 -23.82
CA PHE A 191 -2.50 6.53 -23.86
C PHE A 191 -1.38 7.58 -23.82
N VAL A 192 -0.21 7.15 -23.36
CA VAL A 192 1.01 7.94 -23.32
C VAL A 192 2.06 7.29 -24.20
N ASN A 193 2.96 8.09 -24.77
CA ASN A 193 4.13 7.57 -25.44
C ASN A 193 5.26 7.36 -24.42
N ARG A 194 5.83 6.16 -24.44
CA ARG A 194 7.05 5.83 -23.72
C ARG A 194 8.17 5.62 -24.70
N TYR A 195 9.28 6.30 -24.46
CA TYR A 195 10.54 6.00 -25.14
C TYR A 195 11.18 4.81 -24.43
N GLY A 196 11.57 3.78 -25.16
CA GLY A 196 12.45 2.73 -24.64
C GLY A 196 13.79 3.32 -24.20
N HIS A 197 14.55 2.62 -23.39
CA HIS A 197 15.86 3.03 -22.84
C HIS A 197 16.87 3.50 -23.89
N ASN A 198 16.65 3.23 -25.18
CA ASN A 198 17.52 3.63 -26.29
C ASN A 198 16.84 4.65 -27.23
N GLY A 199 15.78 5.31 -26.80
CA GLY A 199 15.02 6.21 -27.67
C GLY A 199 14.12 5.51 -28.68
N ASP A 200 14.09 4.18 -28.68
CA ASP A 200 13.16 3.40 -29.49
C ASP A 200 11.78 3.34 -28.79
N TYR A 201 10.74 3.53 -29.58
CA TYR A 201 9.37 3.34 -29.11
C TYR A 201 9.19 1.90 -28.60
N SER A 202 8.50 1.73 -27.49
CA SER A 202 8.04 0.41 -27.08
C SER A 202 7.25 -0.24 -28.23
N TRP A 203 7.23 -1.55 -28.26
CA TRP A 203 6.80 -2.40 -29.39
C TRP A 203 5.52 -1.96 -30.14
N ASN A 204 4.68 -1.11 -29.54
CA ASN A 204 3.53 -0.47 -30.19
C ASN A 204 3.45 1.05 -29.97
N GLY A 205 4.45 1.68 -29.33
CA GLY A 205 4.49 3.12 -29.12
C GLY A 205 3.47 3.69 -28.12
N ASN A 206 2.43 2.93 -27.76
CA ASN A 206 1.33 3.38 -26.94
C ASN A 206 1.21 2.54 -25.67
N ASN A 207 1.25 3.21 -24.51
CA ASN A 207 0.92 2.59 -23.24
C ASN A 207 -0.44 3.12 -22.79
N TYR A 208 -1.45 2.28 -22.88
CA TYR A 208 -2.80 2.60 -22.48
C TYR A 208 -2.93 2.64 -20.96
N ILE A 209 -3.75 3.58 -20.47
CA ILE A 209 -4.12 3.68 -19.06
C ILE A 209 -5.36 2.80 -18.87
N ASP A 210 -5.16 1.57 -18.45
CA ASP A 210 -6.21 0.52 -18.37
C ASP A 210 -6.88 0.42 -16.99
N SER A 211 -6.58 1.36 -16.09
CA SER A 211 -7.23 1.49 -14.78
C SER A 211 -8.45 2.41 -14.84
N ASP A 212 -9.42 2.18 -13.95
CA ASP A 212 -10.62 3.01 -13.83
C ASP A 212 -10.30 4.44 -13.36
N THR A 213 -9.24 4.61 -12.60
CA THR A 213 -8.73 5.90 -12.11
C THR A 213 -7.24 6.04 -12.39
N CYS A 214 -6.78 7.27 -12.46
CA CYS A 214 -5.36 7.60 -12.54
C CYS A 214 -5.05 8.89 -11.77
N ARG A 215 -3.78 9.06 -11.39
CA ARG A 215 -3.32 10.30 -10.78
C ARG A 215 -2.72 11.21 -11.83
N ILE A 216 -3.04 12.49 -11.77
CA ILE A 216 -2.58 13.49 -12.74
C ILE A 216 -1.81 14.61 -12.04
N ALA A 217 -0.89 15.25 -12.76
CA ALA A 217 -0.36 16.54 -12.31
C ALA A 217 -1.49 17.60 -12.34
N PRO A 218 -1.44 18.62 -11.48
CA PRO A 218 -2.38 19.75 -11.54
C PRO A 218 -2.42 20.33 -12.95
N ARG A 219 -3.63 20.59 -13.47
CA ARG A 219 -3.83 21.30 -14.73
C ARG A 219 -3.52 22.78 -14.51
N GLU A 220 -2.68 23.36 -15.37
CA GLU A 220 -2.38 24.81 -15.39
C GLU A 220 -3.59 25.64 -15.86
#